data_99b2babd903ab785c6a4060420021e8b
#
_entry.id   99b2babd903ab785c6a4060420021e8b
#
_cell.length_a   1.000
_cell.length_b   1.000
_cell.length_c   1.000
_cell.angle_alpha   90.00
_cell.angle_beta   90.00
_cell.angle_gamma   90.00
#
_symmetry.space_group_name_H-M   'P 1'
#
loop_
_entity.id
_entity.type
_entity.pdbx_description
1 polymer ?
#
loop_
_entity_poly.entity_id
_entity_poly.type
_entity_poly.pdbx_seq_one_letter_code
_entity_poly.pdbx_strand_id
1 'polypeptide(L)' 'MTPYYQDDWLTVYHGDCREVMAEMEPESVHCVVTSPPYWGLRDYGAAGQIGLEPTPEEYVAKLVDVFREV' A
#
# COMPACT_ATOMS: atom_id res chain seq x y z
N MET A 1 7.71 14.55 -3.15
CA MET A 1 7.93 13.10 -3.34
C MET A 1 8.58 12.84 -4.67
N THR A 2 9.70 12.13 -4.67
CA THR A 2 10.49 11.90 -5.88
C THR A 2 10.18 10.51 -6.45
N PRO A 3 9.80 10.38 -7.73
CA PRO A 3 9.57 9.09 -8.34
C PRO A 3 10.85 8.23 -8.38
N TYR A 4 10.69 6.92 -8.22
CA TYR A 4 11.74 5.95 -8.47
C TYR A 4 12.04 5.83 -9.96
N TYR A 5 11.00 5.89 -10.78
CA TYR A 5 11.06 5.91 -12.24
C TYR A 5 9.91 6.75 -12.79
N GLN A 6 10.14 7.45 -13.89
CA GLN A 6 9.10 8.21 -14.57
C GLN A 6 9.40 8.35 -16.06
N ASP A 7 8.38 8.18 -16.89
CA ASP A 7 8.38 8.51 -18.30
C ASP A 7 7.04 9.17 -18.68
N ASP A 8 6.74 9.32 -19.97
CA ASP A 8 5.52 10.00 -20.44
C ASP A 8 4.23 9.26 -20.08
N TRP A 9 4.29 7.97 -19.73
CA TRP A 9 3.14 7.13 -19.51
C TRP A 9 3.07 6.55 -18.11
N LEU A 10 4.19 6.50 -17.39
CA LEU A 10 4.32 5.75 -16.15
C LEU A 10 5.11 6.54 -15.12
N THR A 11 4.60 6.53 -13.90
CA THR A 11 5.34 7.00 -12.72
C THR A 11 5.37 5.89 -11.69
N VAL A 12 6.56 5.53 -11.21
CA VAL A 12 6.74 4.50 -10.17
C VAL A 12 7.31 5.14 -8.92
N TYR A 13 6.64 4.92 -7.80
CA TYR A 13 7.14 5.31 -6.48
C TYR A 13 7.54 4.06 -5.71
N HIS A 14 8.66 4.13 -5.01
CA HIS A 14 9.14 3.07 -4.13
C HIS A 14 9.03 3.53 -2.69
N GLY A 15 8.27 2.78 -1.88
CA GLY A 15 8.06 3.10 -0.48
C GLY A 15 6.85 2.38 0.09
N ASP A 16 6.54 2.66 1.34
CA ASP A 16 5.30 2.20 1.96
C ASP A 16 4.11 2.89 1.26
N CYS A 17 3.15 2.11 0.80
CA CYS A 17 2.02 2.64 0.03
C CYS A 17 1.20 3.68 0.80
N ARG A 18 1.12 3.56 2.12
CA ARG A 18 0.40 4.51 2.97
C ARG A 18 1.07 5.89 2.94
N GLU A 19 2.40 5.90 3.02
CA GLU A 19 3.18 7.15 2.96
C GLU A 19 3.13 7.77 1.57
N VAL A 20 3.25 6.94 0.53
CA VAL A 20 3.19 7.41 -0.86
C VAL A 20 1.81 8.00 -1.18
N MET A 21 0.74 7.28 -0.86
CA MET A 21 -0.62 7.75 -1.13
C MET A 21 -0.99 9.00 -0.35
N ALA A 22 -0.48 9.17 0.88
CA ALA A 22 -0.73 10.37 1.68
C ALA A 22 -0.18 11.65 1.03
N GLU A 23 0.85 11.53 0.18
CA GLU A 23 1.45 12.67 -0.53
C GLU A 23 0.83 12.91 -1.90
N MET A 24 -0.02 12.02 -2.40
CA MET A 24 -0.69 12.19 -3.68
C MET A 24 -1.84 13.20 -3.57
N GLU A 25 -2.11 13.91 -4.67
CA GLU A 25 -3.27 14.80 -4.74
C GLU A 25 -4.57 14.02 -4.55
N PRO A 26 -5.52 14.53 -3.74
CA PRO A 26 -6.84 13.89 -3.62
C PRO A 26 -7.54 13.78 -4.98
N GLU A 27 -8.22 12.67 -5.20
CA GLU A 27 -9.01 12.44 -6.41
C GLU A 27 -8.19 12.49 -7.71
N SER A 28 -6.89 12.19 -7.64
CA SER A 28 -5.99 12.23 -8.81
C SER A 28 -5.97 10.93 -9.62
N VAL A 29 -6.57 9.86 -9.11
CA VAL A 29 -6.54 8.53 -9.74
C VAL A 29 -7.96 8.07 -10.04
N HIS A 30 -8.19 7.60 -11.26
CA HIS A 30 -9.51 7.17 -11.72
C HIS A 30 -9.79 5.69 -11.46
N CYS A 31 -8.75 4.87 -11.30
CA CYS A 31 -8.89 3.43 -11.13
C CYS A 31 -7.74 2.89 -10.29
N VAL A 32 -8.05 1.92 -9.44
CA VAL A 32 -7.06 1.25 -8.60
C VAL A 32 -7.09 -0.24 -8.88
N VAL A 33 -5.92 -0.82 -9.14
CA VAL A 33 -5.75 -2.26 -9.28
C VAL A 33 -4.70 -2.71 -8.27
N THR A 34 -5.07 -3.62 -7.39
CA THR A 34 -4.16 -4.08 -6.34
C THR A 34 -4.44 -5.52 -5.94
N SER A 35 -3.43 -6.16 -5.38
CA SER A 35 -3.51 -7.49 -4.82
C SER A 35 -2.99 -7.41 -3.37
N PRO A 36 -3.85 -7.11 -2.39
CA PRO A 36 -3.39 -6.95 -1.02
C PRO A 36 -2.88 -8.27 -0.45
N PRO A 37 -1.96 -8.23 0.52
CA PRO A 37 -1.46 -9.45 1.14
C PRO A 37 -2.56 -10.16 1.92
N TYR A 38 -2.56 -11.49 1.87
CA TYR A 38 -3.47 -12.30 2.66
C TYR A 38 -2.92 -12.50 4.08
N TRP A 39 -3.83 -12.63 5.03
CA TRP A 39 -3.44 -12.88 6.41
C TRP A 39 -2.84 -14.27 6.59
N GLY A 40 -1.62 -14.32 7.17
CA GLY A 40 -0.96 -15.58 7.51
C GLY A 40 -0.47 -16.40 6.31
N LEU A 41 -0.48 -15.84 5.10
CA LEU A 41 -0.13 -16.62 3.90
C LEU A 41 1.38 -16.64 3.63
N ARG A 42 2.03 -15.48 3.69
CA ARG A 42 3.46 -15.37 3.35
C ARG A 42 4.20 -14.44 4.30
N ASP A 43 5.42 -14.86 4.66
CA ASP A 43 6.37 -14.04 5.37
C ASP A 43 7.49 -13.64 4.40
N TYR A 44 7.57 -12.35 4.08
CA TYR A 44 8.61 -11.80 3.20
C TYR A 44 9.83 -11.30 3.97
N GLY A 45 9.85 -11.44 5.29
CA GLY A 45 10.95 -11.00 6.14
C GLY A 45 11.08 -9.49 6.30
N ALA A 46 10.09 -8.73 5.86
CA ALA A 46 10.09 -7.27 5.97
C ALA A 46 9.48 -6.83 7.30
N ALA A 47 10.14 -5.90 7.98
CA ALA A 47 9.59 -5.31 9.20
C ALA A 47 8.31 -4.53 8.89
N GLY A 48 7.27 -4.72 9.71
CA GLY A 48 5.99 -4.04 9.53
C GLY A 48 5.13 -4.58 8.38
N GLN A 49 5.47 -5.75 7.85
CA GLN A 49 4.68 -6.41 6.83
C GLN A 49 3.23 -6.60 7.27
N ILE A 50 2.29 -6.23 6.39
CA ILE A 50 0.87 -6.53 6.60
C ILE A 50 0.60 -8.00 6.24
N GLY A 51 -0.13 -8.71 7.09
CA GLY A 51 -0.47 -10.11 6.90
C GLY A 51 0.06 -11.05 7.98
N LEU A 52 0.94 -10.56 8.87
CA LEU A 52 1.53 -11.36 9.96
C LEU A 52 1.01 -10.93 11.35
N GLU A 53 -0.07 -10.18 11.40
CA GLU A 53 -0.69 -9.75 12.65
C GLU A 53 -1.13 -10.95 13.50
N PRO A 54 -1.08 -10.85 14.85
CA PRO A 54 -1.50 -11.95 15.72
C PRO A 54 -2.97 -12.33 15.59
N THR A 55 -3.82 -11.40 15.18
CA THR A 55 -5.26 -11.62 15.05
C THR A 55 -5.80 -11.12 13.72
N PRO A 56 -6.92 -11.71 13.19
CA PRO A 56 -7.56 -11.20 11.97
C PRO A 56 -8.05 -9.76 12.12
N GLU A 57 -8.48 -9.38 13.31
CA GLU A 57 -8.98 -8.02 13.59
C GLU A 57 -7.89 -6.97 13.40
N GLU A 58 -6.67 -7.25 13.86
CA GLU A 58 -5.52 -6.36 13.65
C GLU A 58 -5.13 -6.28 12.18
N TYR A 59 -5.18 -7.38 11.46
CA TYR A 59 -4.96 -7.42 10.03
C TYR A 59 -5.97 -6.54 9.28
N VAL A 60 -7.25 -6.70 9.58
CA VAL A 60 -8.33 -5.91 8.95
C VAL A 60 -8.16 -4.43 9.26
N ALA A 61 -7.81 -4.07 10.49
CA ALA A 61 -7.57 -2.67 10.88
C ALA A 61 -6.46 -2.04 10.04
N LYS A 62 -5.37 -2.75 9.79
CA LYS A 62 -4.26 -2.26 8.96
C LYS A 62 -4.67 -2.10 7.50
N LEU A 63 -5.44 -3.05 6.95
CA LEU A 63 -5.97 -2.92 5.59
C LEU A 63 -6.93 -1.74 5.45
N VAL A 64 -7.77 -1.51 6.44
CA VAL A 64 -8.67 -0.34 6.46
C VAL A 64 -7.87 0.95 6.40
N ASP A 65 -6.78 1.07 7.16
CA ASP A 65 -5.93 2.25 7.14
C ASP A 65 -5.33 2.49 5.73
N VAL A 66 -4.90 1.42 5.06
CA VAL A 66 -4.39 1.52 3.68
C VAL A 66 -5.49 1.99 2.73
N PHE A 67 -6.66 1.37 2.77
CA PHE A 67 -7.73 1.66 1.81
C PHE A 67 -8.43 2.99 2.08
N ARG A 68 -8.29 3.58 3.25
CA ARG A 68 -8.76 4.95 3.50
C ARG A 68 -7.95 6.00 2.72
N GLU A 69 -6.71 5.68 2.34
CA GLU A 69 -5.91 6.55 1.48
C GLU A 69 -6.30 6.43 0.00
N VAL A 70 -6.97 5.38 -0.37
CA VAL A 70 -7.46 5.19 -1.73
C VAL A 70 -8.72 6.03 -1.95
#